data_4d278f6e7ec361c4748497d1634ab735
#
_entry.id   4d278f6e7ec361c4748497d1634ab735
#
_cell.length_a   1.000
_cell.length_b   1.000
_cell.length_c   1.000
_cell.angle_alpha   90.00
_cell.angle_beta   90.00
_cell.angle_gamma   90.00
#
_symmetry.space_group_name_H-M   'P 1'
#
loop_
_entity.id
_entity.type
_entity.pdbx_description
1 polymer ?
#
loop_
_entity_poly.entity_id
_entity_poly.type
_entity_poly.pdbx_seq_one_letter_code
_entity_poly.pdbx_strand_id
1 'polypeptide(L)'
;VETAGVDELDLKARIGEVLSRWPVAGLAVGVVRHGSLAWFHGHGVADIAAGTPIDQDTVFRIASVTKTITAIAVMQLQEQGLVDLDTPASAYLNAYRLIPARPGFRPATLRHLLTHTAGVRAVREPSDLLRPALGWGTRAGRPVPSLAGYYRGGLHIDAEPGTKWAYSNHGFATLGQIVEDVSGVPFGRYLRERVFGPLGMDHSDLVRSGRVRTRLATGYVLRSRGLKAVTDREVVPAGGGSVYSTTGDMARYAAALLGGGANEHGRVLGPATLAAMFEPSYQPDPRIPGMGLGFFRGQAGAHPTVSHDGIWPGFHSALVLAPDQGTGVVAFANTGPFSPLAAAGPVASAVLRSILGLPGDAVRTGVPEQPRAWGELCGWYTLGPGVLTDPQPRMLGGVQVSVRHDHLTIRGQIPVPAVRRGLRLYPDGDDPYAFRINLPGFGSGTSSVVFSRDPNGHVTAMHLGVQPLSFQKRPGAQNPGPWAAGALAASAVALAAGHRHRARRAVAIKGGRT
;
A
#
# COMPACT_ATOMS: atom_id res chain seq x y z
N VAL A 1 12.16 16.13 -29.49
CA VAL A 1 12.75 15.93 -28.14
C VAL A 1 13.52 14.63 -28.22
N GLU A 2 14.85 14.71 -28.29
CA GLU A 2 15.72 13.53 -28.23
C GLU A 2 15.45 12.78 -26.91
N THR A 3 15.07 11.52 -27.02
CA THR A 3 14.88 10.59 -25.90
C THR A 3 16.28 10.18 -25.39
N ALA A 4 16.95 11.11 -24.71
CA ALA A 4 18.31 10.89 -24.23
C ALA A 4 18.35 9.67 -23.29
N GLY A 5 18.76 8.52 -23.82
CA GLY A 5 19.18 7.35 -23.04
C GLY A 5 18.08 6.39 -22.57
N VAL A 6 16.88 6.40 -23.16
CA VAL A 6 15.83 5.40 -22.87
C VAL A 6 15.74 4.44 -24.06
N ASP A 7 16.07 3.17 -23.86
CA ASP A 7 15.85 2.12 -24.86
C ASP A 7 14.37 1.71 -24.84
N GLU A 8 13.58 2.32 -25.72
CA GLU A 8 12.15 2.05 -25.82
C GLU A 8 11.82 0.59 -26.11
N LEU A 9 12.65 -0.10 -26.89
CA LEU A 9 12.42 -1.49 -27.25
C LEU A 9 12.60 -2.40 -26.03
N ASP A 10 13.64 -2.16 -25.22
CA ASP A 10 13.83 -2.91 -23.96
C ASP A 10 12.69 -2.61 -22.99
N LEU A 11 12.28 -1.35 -22.81
CA LEU A 11 11.17 -1.03 -21.91
C LEU A 11 9.87 -1.70 -22.32
N LYS A 12 9.53 -1.67 -23.62
CA LYS A 12 8.32 -2.33 -24.16
C LYS A 12 8.40 -3.85 -23.98
N ALA A 13 9.58 -4.45 -24.18
CA ALA A 13 9.80 -5.88 -23.96
C ALA A 13 9.59 -6.26 -22.48
N ARG A 14 10.15 -5.49 -21.54
CA ARG A 14 9.98 -5.70 -20.08
C ARG A 14 8.52 -5.58 -19.66
N ILE A 15 7.81 -4.58 -20.17
CA ILE A 15 6.37 -4.42 -19.93
C ILE A 15 5.62 -5.64 -20.47
N GLY A 16 5.91 -6.09 -21.70
CA GLY A 16 5.30 -7.26 -22.31
C GLY A 16 5.52 -8.54 -21.52
N GLU A 17 6.73 -8.74 -20.97
CA GLU A 17 7.03 -9.87 -20.09
C GLU A 17 6.15 -9.88 -18.82
N VAL A 18 5.98 -8.72 -18.18
CA VAL A 18 5.09 -8.60 -17.00
C VAL A 18 3.63 -8.85 -17.39
N LEU A 19 3.16 -8.25 -18.49
CA LEU A 19 1.77 -8.37 -18.93
C LEU A 19 1.40 -9.79 -19.40
N SER A 20 2.37 -10.58 -19.87
CA SER A 20 2.15 -12.00 -20.17
C SER A 20 1.71 -12.81 -18.96
N ARG A 21 2.13 -12.40 -17.77
CA ARG A 21 1.76 -13.01 -16.47
C ARG A 21 0.56 -12.32 -15.81
N TRP A 22 0.41 -11.03 -16.05
CA TRP A 22 -0.60 -10.16 -15.43
C TRP A 22 -1.38 -9.38 -16.50
N PRO A 23 -2.29 -10.03 -17.25
CA PRO A 23 -3.02 -9.36 -18.31
C PRO A 23 -3.94 -8.26 -17.78
N VAL A 24 -3.99 -7.15 -18.51
CA VAL A 24 -4.79 -5.96 -18.17
C VAL A 24 -5.63 -5.50 -19.37
N ALA A 25 -6.73 -4.76 -19.11
CA ALA A 25 -7.49 -4.09 -20.17
C ALA A 25 -6.72 -2.89 -20.72
N GLY A 26 -6.10 -2.13 -19.83
CA GLY A 26 -5.26 -0.99 -20.17
C GLY A 26 -4.20 -0.73 -19.12
N LEU A 27 -3.07 -0.19 -19.55
CA LEU A 27 -1.93 0.21 -18.74
C LEU A 27 -1.36 1.52 -19.28
N ALA A 28 -1.05 2.45 -18.38
CA ALA A 28 -0.29 3.66 -18.64
C ALA A 28 1.01 3.63 -17.85
N VAL A 29 2.14 3.90 -18.48
CA VAL A 29 3.46 3.96 -17.86
C VAL A 29 4.13 5.27 -18.21
N GLY A 30 4.60 6.01 -17.23
CA GLY A 30 5.40 7.23 -17.39
C GLY A 30 6.75 7.09 -16.72
N VAL A 31 7.80 7.48 -17.43
CA VAL A 31 9.16 7.61 -16.90
C VAL A 31 9.47 9.08 -16.71
N VAL A 32 9.90 9.44 -15.51
CA VAL A 32 10.29 10.81 -15.14
C VAL A 32 11.81 10.86 -15.00
N ARG A 33 12.43 11.77 -15.72
CA ARG A 33 13.87 12.08 -15.65
C ARG A 33 14.08 13.57 -15.91
N HIS A 34 15.14 14.14 -15.36
CA HIS A 34 15.48 15.56 -15.59
C HIS A 34 14.32 16.52 -15.34
N GLY A 35 13.49 16.22 -14.31
CA GLY A 35 12.37 17.08 -13.90
C GLY A 35 11.12 17.03 -14.78
N SER A 36 11.04 16.11 -15.75
CA SER A 36 9.90 16.01 -16.67
C SER A 36 9.53 14.58 -17.04
N LEU A 37 8.37 14.39 -17.68
CA LEU A 37 7.96 13.11 -18.30
C LEU A 37 8.83 12.86 -19.54
N ALA A 38 9.85 12.02 -19.40
CA ALA A 38 10.80 11.70 -20.45
C ALA A 38 10.27 10.66 -21.46
N TRP A 39 9.37 9.77 -21.01
CA TRP A 39 8.79 8.73 -21.86
C TRP A 39 7.41 8.32 -21.34
N PHE A 40 6.52 8.01 -22.27
CA PHE A 40 5.17 7.51 -22.00
C PHE A 40 4.86 6.28 -22.85
N HIS A 41 4.19 5.29 -22.25
CA HIS A 41 3.66 4.14 -22.96
C HIS A 41 2.22 3.85 -22.51
N GLY A 42 1.28 3.90 -23.46
CA GLY A 42 -0.09 3.43 -23.31
C GLY A 42 -0.25 2.04 -23.94
N HIS A 43 -0.84 1.10 -23.20
CA HIS A 43 -1.16 -0.24 -23.67
C HIS A 43 -2.65 -0.52 -23.47
N GLY A 44 -3.31 -1.10 -24.47
CA GLY A 44 -4.71 -1.48 -24.39
C GLY A 44 -5.67 -0.29 -24.36
N VAL A 45 -6.78 -0.41 -23.61
CA VAL A 45 -7.90 0.54 -23.69
C VAL A 45 -8.34 1.02 -22.30
N ALA A 46 -8.76 2.28 -22.23
CA ALA A 46 -9.38 2.91 -21.06
C ALA A 46 -10.81 2.38 -20.85
N ASP A 47 -11.52 2.09 -21.94
CA ASP A 47 -12.86 1.50 -21.92
C ASP A 47 -12.97 0.46 -23.05
N ILE A 48 -13.30 -0.79 -22.69
CA ILE A 48 -13.41 -1.89 -23.66
C ILE A 48 -14.62 -1.70 -24.58
N ALA A 49 -15.73 -1.19 -24.05
CA ALA A 49 -16.96 -1.03 -24.84
C ALA A 49 -16.83 0.11 -25.85
N ALA A 50 -16.15 1.17 -25.49
CA ALA A 50 -15.90 2.33 -26.35
C ALA A 50 -14.66 2.19 -27.24
N GLY A 51 -13.77 1.23 -26.93
CA GLY A 51 -12.50 1.07 -27.65
C GLY A 51 -11.53 2.24 -27.42
N THR A 52 -11.71 3.03 -26.37
CA THR A 52 -10.92 4.24 -26.11
C THR A 52 -9.48 3.88 -25.74
N PRO A 53 -8.46 4.31 -26.51
CA PRO A 53 -7.07 3.98 -26.19
C PRO A 53 -6.61 4.67 -24.91
N ILE A 54 -5.55 4.12 -24.29
CA ILE A 54 -4.85 4.75 -23.17
C ILE A 54 -3.92 5.83 -23.71
N ASP A 55 -4.03 7.04 -23.16
CA ASP A 55 -3.12 8.18 -23.38
C ASP A 55 -2.58 8.72 -22.03
N GLN A 56 -1.68 9.72 -22.10
CA GLN A 56 -1.08 10.32 -20.89
C GLN A 56 -2.08 11.08 -20.02
N ASP A 57 -3.22 11.48 -20.58
CA ASP A 57 -4.29 12.24 -19.93
C ASP A 57 -5.46 11.33 -19.51
N THR A 58 -5.39 10.04 -19.77
CA THR A 58 -6.35 9.06 -19.25
C THR A 58 -6.32 9.08 -17.73
N VAL A 59 -7.48 9.28 -17.12
CA VAL A 59 -7.61 9.35 -15.66
C VAL A 59 -7.80 7.97 -15.06
N PHE A 60 -7.05 7.69 -14.01
CA PHE A 60 -7.15 6.46 -13.21
C PHE A 60 -7.46 6.80 -11.74
N ARG A 61 -7.99 5.85 -11.00
CA ARG A 61 -7.88 5.88 -9.54
C ARG A 61 -6.47 5.47 -9.15
N ILE A 62 -5.75 6.37 -8.47
CA ILE A 62 -4.41 6.07 -7.98
C ILE A 62 -4.43 5.41 -6.58
N ALA A 63 -5.62 5.20 -6.03
CA ALA A 63 -5.83 4.49 -4.78
C ALA A 63 -4.82 4.94 -3.69
N SER A 64 -4.11 4.00 -3.05
CA SER A 64 -3.23 4.32 -1.91
C SER A 64 -2.01 5.18 -2.22
N VAL A 65 -1.66 5.43 -3.48
CA VAL A 65 -0.68 6.48 -3.84
C VAL A 65 -1.16 7.86 -3.32
N THR A 66 -2.47 8.07 -3.14
CA THR A 66 -3.05 9.22 -2.41
C THR A 66 -2.34 9.52 -1.08
N LYS A 67 -1.84 8.50 -0.39
CA LYS A 67 -1.21 8.68 0.93
C LYS A 67 0.05 9.53 0.88
N THR A 68 0.81 9.43 -0.20
CA THR A 68 1.99 10.28 -0.40
C THR A 68 1.59 11.75 -0.50
N ILE A 69 0.48 12.05 -1.20
CA ILE A 69 -0.08 13.39 -1.36
C ILE A 69 -0.64 13.91 -0.03
N THR A 70 -1.34 13.05 0.73
CA THR A 70 -1.80 13.40 2.08
C THR A 70 -0.64 13.70 3.03
N ALA A 71 0.45 12.92 2.93
CA ALA A 71 1.66 13.17 3.70
C ALA A 71 2.28 14.53 3.36
N ILE A 72 2.37 14.91 2.07
CA ILE A 72 2.81 16.25 1.64
C ILE A 72 1.96 17.33 2.33
N ALA A 73 0.64 17.19 2.32
CA ALA A 73 -0.26 18.19 2.96
C ALA A 73 0.00 18.32 4.48
N VAL A 74 0.24 17.22 5.19
CA VAL A 74 0.62 17.26 6.61
C VAL A 74 1.97 17.95 6.82
N MET A 75 2.95 17.65 5.96
CA MET A 75 4.28 18.24 6.06
C MET A 75 4.29 19.72 5.70
N GLN A 76 3.38 20.20 4.86
CA GLN A 76 3.15 21.64 4.63
C GLN A 76 2.71 22.34 5.92
N LEU A 77 1.80 21.72 6.68
CA LEU A 77 1.37 22.28 7.98
C LEU A 77 2.52 22.28 9.00
N GLN A 78 3.37 21.25 8.95
CA GLN A 78 4.57 21.23 9.80
C GLN A 78 5.57 22.32 9.42
N GLU A 79 5.87 22.55 8.15
CA GLU A 79 6.74 23.65 7.70
C GLU A 79 6.21 25.02 8.14
N GLN A 80 4.89 25.17 8.23
CA GLN A 80 4.23 26.37 8.72
C GLN A 80 4.21 26.47 10.25
N GLY A 81 4.71 25.48 10.98
CA GLY A 81 4.67 25.43 12.45
C GLY A 81 3.27 25.23 13.04
N LEU A 82 2.28 24.84 12.21
CA LEU A 82 0.89 24.63 12.63
C LEU A 82 0.68 23.27 13.30
N VAL A 83 1.54 22.30 13.00
CA VAL A 83 1.55 20.97 13.63
C VAL A 83 2.98 20.53 13.93
N ASP A 84 3.11 19.68 14.95
CA ASP A 84 4.33 18.95 15.28
C ASP A 84 4.07 17.45 15.14
N LEU A 85 4.98 16.72 14.47
CA LEU A 85 4.78 15.31 14.17
C LEU A 85 4.74 14.42 15.41
N ASP A 86 5.36 14.82 16.50
CA ASP A 86 5.49 14.04 17.72
C ASP A 86 4.47 14.44 18.79
N THR A 87 3.71 15.50 18.54
CA THR A 87 2.55 15.88 19.34
C THR A 87 1.39 14.89 19.11
N PRO A 88 0.60 14.54 20.17
CA PRO A 88 -0.57 13.69 20.03
C PRO A 88 -1.53 14.18 18.93
N ALA A 89 -1.92 13.29 18.02
CA ALA A 89 -2.84 13.60 16.92
C ALA A 89 -4.19 14.15 17.41
N SER A 90 -4.60 13.77 18.62
CA SER A 90 -5.81 14.28 19.27
C SER A 90 -5.76 15.79 19.61
N ALA A 91 -4.59 16.39 19.62
CA ALA A 91 -4.46 17.86 19.79
C ALA A 91 -4.91 18.63 18.54
N TYR A 92 -4.93 17.99 17.39
CA TYR A 92 -5.24 18.58 16.09
C TYR A 92 -6.55 18.06 15.49
N LEU A 93 -7.09 16.93 15.99
CA LEU A 93 -8.29 16.25 15.47
C LEU A 93 -9.53 16.71 16.24
N ASN A 94 -10.42 17.46 15.60
CA ASN A 94 -11.64 17.99 16.19
C ASN A 94 -12.88 17.16 15.81
N ALA A 95 -12.90 16.54 14.62
CA ALA A 95 -14.09 15.92 14.05
C ALA A 95 -14.56 14.66 14.79
N TYR A 96 -13.66 13.90 15.41
CA TYR A 96 -13.95 12.68 16.17
C TYR A 96 -12.79 12.32 17.12
N ARG A 97 -12.97 11.27 17.93
CA ARG A 97 -11.96 10.85 18.91
C ARG A 97 -11.21 9.60 18.46
N LEU A 98 -9.93 9.53 18.83
CA LEU A 98 -9.14 8.30 18.79
C LEU A 98 -9.30 7.57 20.13
N ILE A 99 -9.77 6.33 20.09
CA ILE A 99 -10.14 5.55 21.29
C ILE A 99 -9.14 4.40 21.46
N PRO A 100 -8.24 4.43 22.46
CA PRO A 100 -7.35 3.33 22.74
C PRO A 100 -8.14 2.11 23.26
N ALA A 101 -7.79 0.91 22.79
CA ALA A 101 -8.42 -0.33 23.21
C ALA A 101 -8.10 -0.71 24.66
N ARG A 102 -7.05 -0.13 25.23
CA ARG A 102 -6.64 -0.35 26.65
C ARG A 102 -6.26 0.97 27.30
N PRO A 103 -6.60 1.17 28.57
CA PRO A 103 -6.04 2.26 29.36
C PRO A 103 -4.52 2.18 29.41
N GLY A 104 -3.85 3.32 29.42
CA GLY A 104 -2.39 3.40 29.53
C GLY A 104 -1.63 3.32 28.19
N PHE A 105 -2.30 3.12 27.05
CA PHE A 105 -1.63 3.30 25.76
C PHE A 105 -1.11 4.74 25.62
N ARG A 106 0.12 4.89 25.13
CA ARG A 106 0.62 6.22 24.75
C ARG A 106 -0.27 6.81 23.65
N PRO A 107 -0.44 8.13 23.58
CA PRO A 107 -1.19 8.77 22.51
C PRO A 107 -0.54 8.51 21.13
N ALA A 108 -1.39 8.32 20.11
CA ALA A 108 -0.92 8.28 18.72
C ALA A 108 -0.52 9.69 18.26
N THR A 109 0.65 9.83 17.63
CA THR A 109 1.16 11.08 17.06
C THR A 109 0.95 11.11 15.54
N LEU A 110 1.18 12.26 14.89
CA LEU A 110 1.14 12.37 13.43
C LEU A 110 2.19 11.48 12.78
N ARG A 111 3.39 11.38 13.36
CA ARG A 111 4.45 10.48 12.91
C ARG A 111 3.97 9.02 12.92
N HIS A 112 3.30 8.59 13.98
CA HIS A 112 2.73 7.25 14.05
C HIS A 112 1.68 6.99 12.95
N LEU A 113 0.85 7.97 12.63
CA LEU A 113 -0.13 7.86 11.55
C LEU A 113 0.55 7.78 10.18
N LEU A 114 1.55 8.64 9.92
CA LEU A 114 2.33 8.68 8.66
C LEU A 114 3.13 7.41 8.41
N THR A 115 3.54 6.70 9.45
CA THR A 115 4.34 5.47 9.36
C THR A 115 3.54 4.18 9.55
N HIS A 116 2.22 4.26 9.67
CA HIS A 116 1.34 3.12 9.97
C HIS A 116 1.67 2.41 11.30
N THR A 117 2.20 3.13 12.26
CA THR A 117 2.53 2.60 13.60
C THR A 117 1.59 3.10 14.69
N ALA A 118 0.55 3.83 14.34
CA ALA A 118 -0.44 4.36 15.29
C ALA A 118 -1.35 3.29 15.90
N GLY A 119 -1.28 2.05 15.44
CA GLY A 119 -2.15 0.97 15.93
C GLY A 119 -3.62 1.12 15.55
N VAL A 120 -3.95 2.04 14.64
CA VAL A 120 -5.32 2.26 14.14
C VAL A 120 -5.80 1.01 13.41
N ARG A 121 -7.00 0.54 13.74
CA ARG A 121 -7.58 -0.63 13.09
C ARG A 121 -7.74 -0.45 11.58
N ALA A 122 -7.57 -1.54 10.83
CA ALA A 122 -7.64 -1.50 9.37
C ALA A 122 -9.07 -1.46 8.83
N VAL A 123 -10.05 -1.98 9.57
CA VAL A 123 -11.48 -1.88 9.27
C VAL A 123 -12.19 -1.20 10.44
N ARG A 124 -13.18 -0.36 10.16
CA ARG A 124 -13.89 0.41 11.19
C ARG A 124 -14.59 -0.51 12.21
N GLU A 125 -15.27 -1.55 11.69
CA GLU A 125 -15.95 -2.56 12.50
C GLU A 125 -15.73 -3.96 11.92
N PRO A 126 -15.75 -5.03 12.73
CA PRO A 126 -15.58 -6.39 12.22
C PRO A 126 -16.58 -6.77 11.13
N SER A 127 -17.79 -6.22 11.16
CA SER A 127 -18.82 -6.42 10.13
C SER A 127 -18.43 -5.86 8.75
N ASP A 128 -17.52 -4.89 8.69
CA ASP A 128 -17.05 -4.30 7.43
C ASP A 128 -16.21 -5.29 6.61
N LEU A 129 -15.64 -6.33 7.24
CA LEU A 129 -14.97 -7.43 6.52
C LEU A 129 -15.90 -8.18 5.55
N LEU A 130 -17.21 -8.12 5.78
CA LEU A 130 -18.25 -8.74 4.94
C LEU A 130 -18.83 -7.77 3.90
N ARG A 131 -18.44 -6.49 3.93
CA ARG A 131 -18.94 -5.47 3.02
C ARG A 131 -18.07 -5.33 1.77
N PRO A 132 -18.66 -4.94 0.62
CA PRO A 132 -17.86 -4.60 -0.55
C PRO A 132 -16.83 -3.52 -0.23
N ALA A 133 -15.61 -3.70 -0.74
CA ALA A 133 -14.47 -2.81 -0.46
C ALA A 133 -14.28 -2.55 1.05
N LEU A 134 -14.49 -3.57 1.89
CA LEU A 134 -14.31 -3.51 3.36
C LEU A 134 -15.07 -2.36 4.04
N GLY A 135 -16.20 -1.94 3.47
CA GLY A 135 -16.98 -0.82 3.98
C GLY A 135 -16.37 0.57 3.70
N TRP A 136 -15.27 0.64 2.94
CA TRP A 136 -14.59 1.91 2.64
C TRP A 136 -15.25 2.73 1.54
N GLY A 137 -16.21 2.16 0.79
CA GLY A 137 -16.79 2.83 -0.37
C GLY A 137 -18.32 2.94 -0.35
N THR A 138 -18.82 4.10 -0.78
CA THR A 138 -20.23 4.31 -1.14
C THR A 138 -20.42 4.12 -2.66
N ARG A 139 -21.65 3.91 -3.12
CA ARG A 139 -21.93 3.86 -4.56
C ARG A 139 -21.63 5.22 -5.19
N ALA A 140 -21.02 5.23 -6.38
CA ALA A 140 -20.81 6.44 -7.15
C ALA A 140 -22.12 7.23 -7.32
N GLY A 141 -22.04 8.56 -7.19
CA GLY A 141 -23.19 9.45 -7.23
C GLY A 141 -24.02 9.53 -5.95
N ARG A 142 -23.64 8.80 -4.88
CA ARG A 142 -24.20 8.99 -3.55
C ARG A 142 -23.32 9.91 -2.72
N PRO A 143 -23.89 10.74 -1.83
CA PRO A 143 -23.09 11.57 -0.93
C PRO A 143 -22.11 10.74 -0.12
N VAL A 144 -20.85 11.17 -0.09
CA VAL A 144 -19.84 10.59 0.80
C VAL A 144 -20.10 11.14 2.21
N PRO A 145 -20.28 10.28 3.23
CA PRO A 145 -20.47 10.75 4.59
C PRO A 145 -19.23 11.51 5.07
N SER A 146 -19.39 12.52 5.91
CA SER A 146 -18.28 13.14 6.61
C SER A 146 -17.57 12.12 7.51
N LEU A 147 -16.28 12.30 7.77
CA LEU A 147 -15.54 11.41 8.67
C LEU A 147 -16.08 11.46 10.09
N ALA A 148 -16.58 12.62 10.57
CA ALA A 148 -17.29 12.74 11.83
C ALA A 148 -18.54 11.83 11.89
N GLY A 149 -19.33 11.79 10.81
CA GLY A 149 -20.48 10.89 10.70
C GLY A 149 -20.10 9.41 10.56
N TYR A 150 -19.03 9.12 9.83
CA TYR A 150 -18.52 7.77 9.61
C TYR A 150 -17.88 7.17 10.88
N TYR A 151 -17.16 7.97 11.67
CA TYR A 151 -16.55 7.59 12.95
C TYR A 151 -17.33 8.10 14.17
N ARG A 152 -18.66 8.16 14.10
CA ARG A 152 -19.53 8.71 15.18
C ARG A 152 -19.24 8.12 16.56
N GLY A 153 -18.83 6.86 16.65
CA GLY A 153 -18.41 6.19 17.89
C GLY A 153 -16.92 6.35 18.23
N GLY A 154 -16.18 7.16 17.45
CA GLY A 154 -14.73 7.26 17.51
C GLY A 154 -14.00 6.21 16.66
N LEU A 155 -12.71 6.43 16.43
CA LEU A 155 -11.83 5.50 15.69
C LEU A 155 -10.92 4.77 16.70
N HIS A 156 -10.99 3.45 16.69
CA HIS A 156 -10.25 2.64 17.67
C HIS A 156 -8.79 2.43 17.31
N ILE A 157 -7.95 2.47 18.34
CA ILE A 157 -6.53 2.11 18.31
C ILE A 157 -6.39 0.75 19.00
N ASP A 158 -6.15 -0.31 18.22
CA ASP A 158 -6.15 -1.70 18.70
C ASP A 158 -4.77 -2.17 19.21
N ALA A 159 -3.68 -1.46 18.85
CA ALA A 159 -2.33 -1.71 19.32
C ALA A 159 -1.72 -0.42 19.89
N GLU A 160 -0.80 -0.56 20.83
CA GLU A 160 -0.10 0.59 21.39
C GLU A 160 0.71 1.31 20.30
N PRO A 161 0.52 2.64 20.11
CA PRO A 161 1.24 3.41 19.10
C PRO A 161 2.77 3.29 19.23
N GLY A 162 3.44 3.21 18.08
CA GLY A 162 4.90 3.06 17.98
C GLY A 162 5.43 1.63 18.17
N THR A 163 4.60 0.66 18.58
CA THR A 163 5.08 -0.71 18.89
C THR A 163 5.08 -1.64 17.68
N LYS A 164 4.25 -1.36 16.67
CA LYS A 164 4.06 -2.25 15.51
C LYS A 164 3.67 -1.47 14.27
N TRP A 165 4.10 -1.99 13.14
CA TRP A 165 3.59 -1.57 11.86
C TRP A 165 2.27 -2.29 11.55
N ALA A 166 1.22 -1.52 11.25
CA ALA A 166 -0.09 -2.03 10.87
C ALA A 166 -0.74 -1.06 9.87
N TYR A 167 -0.76 -1.44 8.60
CA TYR A 167 -1.29 -0.60 7.53
C TYR A 167 -2.75 -0.18 7.79
N SER A 168 -3.03 1.11 7.79
CA SER A 168 -4.38 1.62 8.02
C SER A 168 -4.77 2.75 7.08
N ASN A 169 -5.82 2.54 6.28
CA ASN A 169 -6.46 3.59 5.49
C ASN A 169 -7.14 4.63 6.39
N HIS A 170 -7.67 4.18 7.54
CA HIS A 170 -8.30 5.06 8.51
C HIS A 170 -7.31 6.01 9.19
N GLY A 171 -6.05 5.58 9.37
CA GLY A 171 -4.98 6.46 9.85
C GLY A 171 -4.73 7.62 8.90
N PHE A 172 -4.66 7.36 7.60
CA PHE A 172 -4.48 8.41 6.59
C PHE A 172 -5.75 9.24 6.33
N ALA A 173 -6.94 8.67 6.53
CA ALA A 173 -8.17 9.46 6.59
C ALA A 173 -8.12 10.47 7.74
N THR A 174 -7.60 10.04 8.91
CA THR A 174 -7.40 10.92 10.07
C THR A 174 -6.40 12.04 9.77
N LEU A 175 -5.30 11.76 9.06
CA LEU A 175 -4.37 12.80 8.61
C LEU A 175 -5.04 13.82 7.68
N GLY A 176 -5.86 13.36 6.71
CA GLY A 176 -6.63 14.25 5.85
C GLY A 176 -7.64 15.11 6.63
N GLN A 177 -8.28 14.54 7.68
CA GLN A 177 -9.17 15.30 8.56
C GLN A 177 -8.40 16.33 9.40
N ILE A 178 -7.21 15.98 9.90
CA ILE A 178 -6.35 16.92 10.64
C ILE A 178 -5.93 18.08 9.73
N VAL A 179 -5.60 17.83 8.46
CA VAL A 179 -5.33 18.91 7.50
C VAL A 179 -6.53 19.85 7.39
N GLU A 180 -7.75 19.32 7.33
CA GLU A 180 -8.99 20.11 7.30
C GLU A 180 -9.20 20.88 8.61
N ASP A 181 -9.09 20.20 9.75
CA ASP A 181 -9.34 20.78 11.08
C ASP A 181 -8.35 21.91 11.43
N VAL A 182 -7.08 21.77 11.05
CA VAL A 182 -6.01 22.74 11.33
C VAL A 182 -6.03 23.90 10.35
N SER A 183 -6.23 23.63 9.06
CA SER A 183 -6.21 24.68 8.04
C SER A 183 -7.52 25.46 7.94
N GLY A 184 -8.65 24.89 8.43
CA GLY A 184 -9.99 25.42 8.23
C GLY A 184 -10.49 25.28 6.78
N VAL A 185 -9.78 24.56 5.91
CA VAL A 185 -10.11 24.38 4.50
C VAL A 185 -10.49 22.92 4.26
N PRO A 186 -11.65 22.61 3.60
CA PRO A 186 -12.01 21.24 3.26
C PRO A 186 -10.87 20.51 2.54
N PHE A 187 -10.55 19.29 2.96
CA PHE A 187 -9.35 18.58 2.55
C PHE A 187 -9.17 18.50 1.02
N GLY A 188 -10.25 18.22 0.26
CA GLY A 188 -10.18 18.19 -1.19
C GLY A 188 -9.86 19.56 -1.81
N ARG A 189 -10.34 20.65 -1.19
CA ARG A 189 -10.01 22.02 -1.61
C ARG A 189 -8.55 22.34 -1.27
N TYR A 190 -8.09 21.95 -0.07
CA TYR A 190 -6.70 22.11 0.33
C TYR A 190 -5.74 21.45 -0.67
N LEU A 191 -6.00 20.19 -1.06
CA LEU A 191 -5.17 19.50 -2.05
C LEU A 191 -5.16 20.24 -3.40
N ARG A 192 -6.30 20.71 -3.88
CA ARG A 192 -6.36 21.47 -5.15
C ARG A 192 -5.55 22.77 -5.09
N GLU A 193 -5.66 23.52 -4.01
CA GLU A 193 -5.05 24.85 -3.90
C GLU A 193 -3.58 24.81 -3.47
N ARG A 194 -3.18 23.79 -2.70
CA ARG A 194 -1.86 23.73 -2.05
C ARG A 194 -0.94 22.62 -2.59
N VAL A 195 -1.49 21.67 -3.37
CA VAL A 195 -0.68 20.59 -3.95
C VAL A 195 -0.87 20.52 -5.46
N PHE A 196 -2.10 20.29 -5.95
CA PHE A 196 -2.33 20.06 -7.37
C PHE A 196 -2.09 21.31 -8.22
N GLY A 197 -2.66 22.45 -7.83
CA GLY A 197 -2.48 23.73 -8.54
C GLY A 197 -1.02 24.16 -8.64
N PRO A 198 -0.28 24.24 -7.51
CA PRO A 198 1.15 24.59 -7.56
C PRO A 198 2.02 23.66 -8.39
N LEU A 199 1.63 22.40 -8.59
CA LEU A 199 2.38 21.45 -9.42
C LEU A 199 1.85 21.32 -10.85
N GLY A 200 0.83 22.08 -11.26
CA GLY A 200 0.22 21.99 -12.58
C GLY A 200 -0.56 20.69 -12.83
N MET A 201 -1.11 20.07 -11.76
CA MET A 201 -1.86 18.80 -11.84
C MET A 201 -3.35 19.07 -12.09
N ASP A 202 -3.69 19.54 -13.29
CA ASP A 202 -5.03 20.04 -13.64
C ASP A 202 -6.09 18.95 -13.82
N HIS A 203 -5.67 17.71 -14.03
CA HIS A 203 -6.55 16.54 -14.21
C HIS A 203 -6.56 15.64 -12.95
N SER A 204 -6.21 16.20 -11.79
CA SER A 204 -6.21 15.49 -10.51
C SER A 204 -7.27 16.07 -9.57
N ASP A 205 -7.97 15.17 -8.86
CA ASP A 205 -8.92 15.57 -7.82
C ASP A 205 -9.11 14.44 -6.79
N LEU A 206 -9.53 14.81 -5.58
CA LEU A 206 -9.92 13.88 -4.53
C LEU A 206 -11.29 13.27 -4.78
N VAL A 207 -12.14 13.94 -5.55
CA VAL A 207 -13.51 13.56 -5.87
C VAL A 207 -13.71 13.43 -7.37
N ARG A 208 -14.77 12.74 -7.78
CA ARG A 208 -15.14 12.56 -9.19
C ARG A 208 -15.73 13.84 -9.80
N SER A 209 -14.95 14.88 -9.84
CA SER A 209 -15.31 16.19 -10.40
C SER A 209 -15.33 16.21 -11.94
N GLY A 210 -15.72 17.35 -12.52
CA GLY A 210 -15.62 17.57 -13.97
C GLY A 210 -14.19 17.46 -14.52
N ARG A 211 -13.16 17.75 -13.71
CA ARG A 211 -11.74 17.65 -14.10
C ARG A 211 -11.32 16.22 -14.46
N VAL A 212 -11.92 15.21 -13.81
CA VAL A 212 -11.51 13.81 -13.93
C VAL A 212 -12.53 12.94 -14.67
N ARG A 213 -13.83 13.30 -14.64
CA ARG A 213 -14.91 12.43 -15.07
C ARG A 213 -14.91 12.10 -16.55
N THR A 214 -14.54 13.05 -17.40
CA THR A 214 -14.62 12.92 -18.87
C THR A 214 -13.57 11.98 -19.44
N ARG A 215 -12.44 11.79 -18.74
CA ARG A 215 -11.30 10.94 -19.15
C ARG A 215 -11.09 9.74 -18.24
N LEU A 216 -12.04 9.47 -17.32
CA LEU A 216 -11.90 8.39 -16.34
C LEU A 216 -12.02 7.02 -17.01
N ALA A 217 -10.98 6.21 -16.88
CA ALA A 217 -10.98 4.84 -17.34
C ALA A 217 -12.04 3.99 -16.60
N THR A 218 -12.63 3.03 -17.31
CA THR A 218 -13.47 2.00 -16.71
C THR A 218 -12.58 0.94 -16.04
N GLY A 219 -12.84 0.64 -14.76
CA GLY A 219 -12.12 -0.39 -14.02
C GLY A 219 -12.64 -1.79 -14.33
N TYR A 220 -11.74 -2.77 -14.43
CA TYR A 220 -12.08 -4.16 -14.76
C TYR A 220 -11.52 -5.15 -13.74
N VAL A 221 -12.18 -6.29 -13.59
CA VAL A 221 -11.66 -7.46 -12.88
C VAL A 221 -11.63 -8.66 -13.81
N LEU A 222 -10.56 -9.43 -13.76
CA LEU A 222 -10.44 -10.67 -14.50
C LEU A 222 -11.28 -11.76 -13.82
N ARG A 223 -12.14 -12.42 -14.60
CA ARG A 223 -12.99 -13.53 -14.21
C ARG A 223 -12.75 -14.73 -15.13
N SER A 224 -13.29 -15.89 -14.79
CA SER A 224 -13.18 -17.10 -15.63
C SER A 224 -13.71 -16.92 -17.06
N ARG A 225 -14.60 -15.96 -17.29
CA ARG A 225 -15.18 -15.63 -18.61
C ARG A 225 -14.60 -14.34 -19.22
N GLY A 226 -13.43 -13.89 -18.78
CA GLY A 226 -12.77 -12.66 -19.27
C GLY A 226 -12.92 -11.47 -18.34
N LEU A 227 -12.62 -10.28 -18.87
CA LEU A 227 -12.65 -9.02 -18.14
C LEU A 227 -14.09 -8.53 -17.94
N LYS A 228 -14.42 -8.18 -16.70
CA LYS A 228 -15.73 -7.64 -16.32
C LYS A 228 -15.56 -6.25 -15.72
N ALA A 229 -16.30 -5.25 -16.23
CA ALA A 229 -16.34 -3.92 -15.67
C ALA A 229 -16.83 -3.94 -14.21
N VAL A 230 -16.21 -3.13 -13.36
CA VAL A 230 -16.59 -2.94 -11.96
C VAL A 230 -17.34 -1.64 -11.79
N THR A 231 -18.39 -1.66 -10.97
CA THR A 231 -19.06 -0.43 -10.57
C THR A 231 -18.13 0.37 -9.67
N ASP A 232 -17.85 1.61 -10.07
CA ASP A 232 -17.04 2.52 -9.28
C ASP A 232 -17.73 2.90 -7.95
N ARG A 233 -16.92 3.29 -6.95
CA ARG A 233 -17.37 3.67 -5.62
C ARG A 233 -16.60 4.89 -5.14
N GLU A 234 -17.26 5.80 -4.44
CA GLU A 234 -16.58 6.88 -3.75
C GLU A 234 -15.92 6.35 -2.47
N VAL A 235 -14.69 6.80 -2.19
CA VAL A 235 -13.90 6.34 -1.04
C VAL A 235 -14.20 7.22 0.17
N VAL A 236 -14.68 6.63 1.27
CA VAL A 236 -14.98 7.36 2.51
C VAL A 236 -13.70 7.77 3.23
N PRO A 237 -12.69 6.89 3.47
CA PRO A 237 -11.40 7.29 4.03
C PRO A 237 -10.54 8.02 2.99
N ALA A 238 -10.98 9.21 2.57
CA ALA A 238 -10.49 9.92 1.39
C ALA A 238 -8.98 10.14 1.36
N GLY A 239 -8.38 10.60 2.47
CA GLY A 239 -6.93 10.76 2.58
C GLY A 239 -6.13 9.47 2.44
N GLY A 240 -6.79 8.32 2.57
CA GLY A 240 -6.19 6.99 2.41
C GLY A 240 -6.19 6.44 0.98
N GLY A 241 -6.97 7.03 0.03
CA GLY A 241 -7.06 6.37 -1.29
C GLY A 241 -8.05 6.92 -2.30
N SER A 242 -8.46 8.20 -2.19
CA SER A 242 -9.54 8.71 -3.04
C SER A 242 -9.09 9.39 -4.33
N VAL A 243 -7.84 9.80 -4.47
CA VAL A 243 -7.37 10.62 -5.59
C VAL A 243 -7.53 9.90 -6.92
N TYR A 244 -8.01 10.66 -7.89
CA TYR A 244 -7.98 10.39 -9.31
C TYR A 244 -6.87 11.22 -9.94
N SER A 245 -6.12 10.67 -10.88
CA SER A 245 -5.05 11.39 -11.55
C SER A 245 -4.71 10.78 -12.92
N THR A 246 -3.87 11.45 -13.68
CA THR A 246 -3.33 11.00 -14.97
C THR A 246 -1.86 10.68 -14.85
N THR A 247 -1.30 10.03 -15.87
CA THR A 247 0.15 9.79 -15.93
C THR A 247 0.91 11.11 -16.05
N GLY A 248 0.38 12.07 -16.83
CA GLY A 248 0.98 13.39 -16.96
C GLY A 248 1.06 14.16 -15.64
N ASP A 249 -0.06 14.23 -14.91
CA ASP A 249 -0.09 14.90 -13.59
C ASP A 249 0.81 14.21 -12.56
N MET A 250 0.78 12.87 -12.51
CA MET A 250 1.63 12.13 -11.58
C MET A 250 3.12 12.17 -11.98
N ALA A 251 3.43 12.40 -13.24
CA ALA A 251 4.80 12.71 -13.65
C ALA A 251 5.27 14.07 -13.12
N ARG A 252 4.40 15.11 -13.16
CA ARG A 252 4.69 16.41 -12.52
C ARG A 252 4.86 16.29 -11.02
N TYR A 253 4.05 15.46 -10.36
CA TYR A 253 4.20 15.12 -8.94
C TYR A 253 5.53 14.42 -8.67
N ALA A 254 5.86 13.39 -9.43
CA ALA A 254 7.13 12.68 -9.31
C ALA A 254 8.33 13.59 -9.57
N ALA A 255 8.25 14.48 -10.57
CA ALA A 255 9.27 15.50 -10.84
C ALA A 255 9.48 16.42 -9.63
N ALA A 256 8.41 16.86 -8.97
CA ALA A 256 8.51 17.66 -7.75
C ALA A 256 9.17 16.88 -6.60
N LEU A 257 8.84 15.61 -6.42
CA LEU A 257 9.48 14.76 -5.40
C LEU A 257 10.98 14.53 -5.69
N LEU A 258 11.36 14.39 -6.95
CA LEU A 258 12.77 14.26 -7.37
C LEU A 258 13.50 15.62 -7.35
N GLY A 259 12.77 16.72 -7.52
CA GLY A 259 13.27 18.10 -7.55
C GLY A 259 13.30 18.81 -6.19
N GLY A 260 13.34 18.09 -5.08
CA GLY A 260 13.41 18.71 -3.75
C GLY A 260 12.13 19.47 -3.35
N GLY A 261 10.97 18.96 -3.75
CA GLY A 261 9.65 19.51 -3.44
C GLY A 261 9.12 20.53 -4.43
N ALA A 262 9.78 20.69 -5.59
CA ALA A 262 9.38 21.63 -6.65
C ALA A 262 9.53 20.99 -8.04
N ASN A 263 8.68 21.42 -8.96
CA ASN A 263 8.80 21.18 -10.40
C ASN A 263 8.80 22.52 -11.17
N GLU A 264 8.69 22.49 -12.49
CA GLU A 264 8.67 23.67 -13.37
C GLU A 264 7.50 24.62 -13.08
N HIS A 265 6.41 24.14 -12.47
CA HIS A 265 5.21 24.95 -12.16
C HIS A 265 5.29 25.62 -10.79
N GLY A 266 5.96 25.00 -9.82
CA GLY A 266 6.08 25.58 -8.47
C GLY A 266 6.57 24.59 -7.42
N ARG A 267 6.39 24.98 -6.17
CA ARG A 267 6.89 24.28 -4.98
C ARG A 267 5.74 23.92 -4.03
N VAL A 268 5.83 22.73 -3.45
CA VAL A 268 4.89 22.24 -2.42
C VAL A 268 5.56 21.97 -1.07
N LEU A 269 6.87 21.72 -1.05
CA LEU A 269 7.67 21.53 0.19
C LEU A 269 9.09 22.08 0.00
N GLY A 270 9.74 22.40 1.11
CA GLY A 270 11.17 22.66 1.16
C GLY A 270 11.99 21.36 0.95
N PRO A 271 13.23 21.47 0.40
CA PRO A 271 14.06 20.29 0.13
C PRO A 271 14.39 19.48 1.38
N ALA A 272 14.66 20.15 2.50
CA ALA A 272 15.00 19.48 3.76
C ALA A 272 13.82 18.69 4.34
N THR A 273 12.61 19.24 4.27
CA THR A 273 11.39 18.55 4.70
C THR A 273 11.10 17.32 3.85
N LEU A 274 11.24 17.46 2.52
CA LEU A 274 11.05 16.31 1.62
C LEU A 274 12.10 15.23 1.86
N ALA A 275 13.37 15.60 2.04
CA ALA A 275 14.43 14.64 2.36
C ALA A 275 14.12 13.87 3.65
N ALA A 276 13.66 14.57 4.69
CA ALA A 276 13.24 13.95 5.95
C ALA A 276 12.06 12.98 5.78
N MET A 277 11.18 13.19 4.79
CA MET A 277 10.10 12.23 4.50
C MET A 277 10.62 10.91 3.93
N PHE A 278 11.76 10.91 3.25
CA PHE A 278 12.36 9.73 2.64
C PHE A 278 13.28 8.96 3.59
N GLU A 279 13.70 9.59 4.70
CA GLU A 279 14.49 8.92 5.73
C GLU A 279 13.68 7.87 6.51
N PRO A 280 14.35 6.85 7.12
CA PRO A 280 13.66 5.83 7.87
C PRO A 280 13.04 6.39 9.15
N SER A 281 11.73 6.57 9.16
CA SER A 281 10.97 6.97 10.35
C SER A 281 10.42 5.76 11.15
N TYR A 282 10.32 4.59 10.50
CA TYR A 282 10.08 3.31 11.15
C TYR A 282 10.90 2.22 10.44
N GLN A 283 11.78 1.57 11.19
CA GLN A 283 12.68 0.52 10.72
C GLN A 283 12.91 -0.48 11.86
N PRO A 284 12.15 -1.60 11.90
CA PRO A 284 12.23 -2.55 13.01
C PRO A 284 13.55 -3.34 13.06
N ASP A 285 14.29 -3.39 11.98
CA ASP A 285 15.64 -3.95 11.88
C ASP A 285 16.42 -3.15 10.82
N PRO A 286 17.68 -2.74 11.08
CA PRO A 286 18.47 -1.89 10.16
C PRO A 286 18.77 -2.56 8.82
N ARG A 287 18.67 -3.88 8.69
CA ARG A 287 18.90 -4.64 7.46
C ARG A 287 17.71 -4.64 6.50
N ILE A 288 16.54 -4.11 6.90
CA ILE A 288 15.40 -3.91 5.99
C ILE A 288 15.19 -2.41 5.73
N PRO A 289 14.63 -2.02 4.57
CA PRO A 289 14.52 -0.61 4.20
C PRO A 289 13.64 0.22 5.14
N GLY A 290 12.60 -0.37 5.73
CA GLY A 290 11.67 0.34 6.61
C GLY A 290 10.69 1.24 5.85
N MET A 291 10.22 2.29 6.53
CA MET A 291 9.24 3.24 6.02
C MET A 291 9.62 4.68 6.39
N GLY A 292 9.49 5.58 5.44
CA GLY A 292 9.53 7.02 5.65
C GLY A 292 8.14 7.59 5.99
N LEU A 293 7.98 8.91 5.92
CA LEU A 293 6.71 9.57 6.21
C LEU A 293 5.77 9.48 4.99
N GLY A 294 4.89 8.47 4.98
CA GLY A 294 3.96 8.21 3.88
C GLY A 294 4.54 7.45 2.69
N PHE A 295 5.83 7.06 2.72
CA PHE A 295 6.51 6.34 1.65
C PHE A 295 7.09 5.02 2.16
N PHE A 296 6.92 3.96 1.39
CA PHE A 296 7.72 2.75 1.54
C PHE A 296 9.15 3.03 1.05
N ARG A 297 10.12 2.55 1.79
CA ARG A 297 11.52 2.55 1.37
C ARG A 297 11.87 1.21 0.75
N GLY A 298 12.77 1.24 -0.21
CA GLY A 298 13.22 0.05 -0.92
C GLY A 298 14.63 0.24 -1.49
N GLN A 299 14.99 -0.68 -2.37
CA GLN A 299 16.29 -0.66 -3.06
C GLN A 299 16.18 -1.22 -4.48
N ALA A 300 16.81 -0.57 -5.44
CA ALA A 300 17.04 -1.10 -6.78
C ALA A 300 18.56 -1.18 -7.02
N GLY A 301 19.14 -2.37 -6.90
CA GLY A 301 20.59 -2.53 -6.85
C GLY A 301 21.20 -1.79 -5.65
N ALA A 302 22.12 -0.87 -5.90
CA ALA A 302 22.71 0.01 -4.88
C ALA A 302 21.89 1.28 -4.62
N HIS A 303 20.85 1.57 -5.42
CA HIS A 303 20.10 2.82 -5.38
C HIS A 303 18.95 2.74 -4.37
N PRO A 304 18.89 3.62 -3.35
CA PRO A 304 17.73 3.73 -2.48
C PRO A 304 16.50 4.15 -3.29
N THR A 305 15.37 3.54 -2.98
CA THR A 305 14.09 3.90 -3.60
C THR A 305 13.04 4.28 -2.57
N VAL A 306 12.13 5.17 -2.97
CA VAL A 306 10.89 5.44 -2.24
C VAL A 306 9.71 5.17 -3.14
N SER A 307 8.65 4.59 -2.59
CA SER A 307 7.54 4.11 -3.40
C SER A 307 6.22 4.13 -2.63
N HIS A 308 5.14 4.03 -3.38
CA HIS A 308 3.84 3.63 -2.88
C HIS A 308 3.02 2.97 -3.99
N ASP A 309 2.35 1.86 -3.66
CA ASP A 309 1.41 1.19 -4.55
C ASP A 309 -0.03 1.54 -4.18
N GLY A 310 -0.93 1.44 -5.15
CA GLY A 310 -2.35 1.65 -4.96
C GLY A 310 -3.19 0.48 -5.46
N ILE A 311 -4.18 0.09 -4.67
CA ILE A 311 -5.11 -1.00 -4.99
C ILE A 311 -6.53 -0.53 -4.72
N TRP A 312 -7.37 -0.59 -5.76
CA TRP A 312 -8.81 -0.40 -5.68
C TRP A 312 -9.50 -1.38 -6.62
N PRO A 313 -10.73 -1.84 -6.33
CA PRO A 313 -11.42 -2.72 -7.27
C PRO A 313 -11.42 -2.18 -8.70
N GLY A 314 -10.78 -2.88 -9.62
CA GLY A 314 -10.62 -2.48 -11.02
C GLY A 314 -9.42 -1.59 -11.32
N PHE A 315 -8.64 -1.15 -10.33
CA PHE A 315 -7.49 -0.26 -10.55
C PHE A 315 -6.28 -0.65 -9.72
N HIS A 316 -5.11 -0.56 -10.33
CA HIS A 316 -3.82 -0.65 -9.67
C HIS A 316 -2.93 0.49 -10.10
N SER A 317 -2.13 1.00 -9.17
CA SER A 317 -1.18 2.09 -9.41
C SER A 317 0.14 1.81 -8.71
N ALA A 318 1.22 2.38 -9.23
CA ALA A 318 2.53 2.37 -8.59
C ALA A 318 3.23 3.70 -8.87
N LEU A 319 3.92 4.21 -7.86
CA LEU A 319 4.89 5.29 -7.92
C LEU A 319 6.18 4.74 -7.31
N VAL A 320 7.28 4.74 -8.08
CA VAL A 320 8.59 4.30 -7.61
C VAL A 320 9.63 5.33 -8.05
N LEU A 321 10.40 5.84 -7.11
CA LEU A 321 11.43 6.86 -7.35
C LEU A 321 12.78 6.36 -6.86
N ALA A 322 13.85 6.68 -7.60
CA ALA A 322 15.24 6.60 -7.19
C ALA A 322 15.80 8.03 -7.11
N PRO A 323 15.68 8.70 -5.93
CA PRO A 323 16.01 10.11 -5.80
C PRO A 323 17.46 10.43 -6.09
N ASP A 324 18.40 9.54 -5.74
CA ASP A 324 19.84 9.67 -6.04
C ASP A 324 20.15 9.64 -7.54
N GLN A 325 19.23 9.12 -8.36
CA GLN A 325 19.33 9.03 -9.82
C GLN A 325 18.44 10.05 -10.55
N GLY A 326 17.71 10.89 -9.80
CA GLY A 326 16.76 11.83 -10.39
C GLY A 326 15.72 11.16 -11.30
N THR A 327 15.39 9.90 -11.04
CA THR A 327 14.59 9.06 -11.93
C THR A 327 13.40 8.45 -11.19
N GLY A 328 12.24 8.41 -11.85
CA GLY A 328 11.03 7.80 -11.31
C GLY A 328 10.16 7.16 -12.37
N VAL A 329 9.31 6.25 -11.93
CA VAL A 329 8.32 5.58 -12.78
C VAL A 329 6.95 5.65 -12.11
N VAL A 330 5.94 6.03 -12.89
CA VAL A 330 4.53 5.91 -12.54
C VAL A 330 3.87 4.87 -13.46
N ALA A 331 3.05 4.00 -12.91
CA ALA A 331 2.33 3.00 -13.68
C ALA A 331 0.89 2.84 -13.17
N PHE A 332 -0.08 2.84 -14.08
CA PHE A 332 -1.50 2.71 -13.77
C PHE A 332 -2.15 1.66 -14.66
N ALA A 333 -2.89 0.74 -14.05
CA ALA A 333 -3.69 -0.25 -14.77
C ALA A 333 -5.16 -0.13 -14.35
N ASN A 334 -6.06 -0.20 -15.32
CA ASN A 334 -7.51 -0.26 -15.08
C ASN A 334 -8.02 -1.70 -14.97
N THR A 335 -7.17 -2.60 -14.51
CA THR A 335 -7.54 -3.99 -14.26
C THR A 335 -6.89 -4.48 -12.99
N GLY A 336 -7.67 -5.11 -12.12
CA GLY A 336 -7.12 -5.79 -10.97
C GLY A 336 -8.17 -6.28 -9.99
N PRO A 337 -7.93 -7.42 -9.32
CA PRO A 337 -8.67 -7.81 -8.14
C PRO A 337 -8.35 -6.85 -6.99
N PHE A 338 -9.12 -6.91 -5.92
CA PHE A 338 -8.74 -6.27 -4.65
C PHE A 338 -7.64 -7.12 -3.97
N SER A 339 -6.47 -7.13 -4.58
CA SER A 339 -5.31 -7.95 -4.20
C SER A 339 -4.03 -7.23 -4.63
N PRO A 340 -2.92 -7.35 -3.87
CA PRO A 340 -1.62 -6.79 -4.26
C PRO A 340 -0.97 -7.49 -5.47
N LEU A 341 -1.53 -8.60 -5.94
CA LEU A 341 -1.06 -9.33 -7.12
C LEU A 341 -1.59 -8.66 -8.38
N ALA A 342 -0.86 -7.72 -8.95
CA ALA A 342 -1.26 -6.93 -10.11
C ALA A 342 -0.07 -6.36 -10.90
N ALA A 343 -0.33 -5.86 -12.11
CA ALA A 343 0.70 -5.49 -13.07
C ALA A 343 1.49 -4.22 -12.71
N ALA A 344 0.85 -3.18 -12.14
CA ALA A 344 1.45 -1.85 -12.04
C ALA A 344 2.77 -1.81 -11.25
N GLY A 345 2.82 -2.44 -10.07
CA GLY A 345 4.05 -2.51 -9.26
C GLY A 345 5.21 -3.23 -9.96
N PRO A 346 5.01 -4.49 -10.42
CA PRO A 346 6.02 -5.20 -11.21
C PRO A 346 6.47 -4.47 -12.47
N VAL A 347 5.55 -3.80 -13.20
CA VAL A 347 5.91 -2.98 -14.36
C VAL A 347 6.79 -1.81 -13.95
N ALA A 348 6.37 -1.03 -12.95
CA ALA A 348 7.15 0.13 -12.49
C ALA A 348 8.55 -0.27 -12.02
N SER A 349 8.66 -1.37 -11.29
CA SER A 349 9.96 -1.92 -10.84
C SER A 349 10.82 -2.39 -12.02
N ALA A 350 10.26 -3.14 -12.98
CA ALA A 350 11.00 -3.65 -14.13
C ALA A 350 11.50 -2.50 -15.01
N VAL A 351 10.66 -1.48 -15.26
CA VAL A 351 11.02 -0.28 -16.03
C VAL A 351 12.10 0.52 -15.31
N LEU A 352 11.96 0.79 -14.01
CA LEU A 352 12.99 1.51 -13.25
C LEU A 352 14.33 0.79 -13.30
N ARG A 353 14.36 -0.53 -13.09
CA ARG A 353 15.58 -1.34 -13.12
C ARG A 353 16.24 -1.31 -14.49
N SER A 354 15.46 -1.41 -15.57
CA SER A 354 15.98 -1.30 -16.94
C SER A 354 16.63 0.06 -17.18
N ILE A 355 15.99 1.16 -16.77
CA ILE A 355 16.54 2.53 -16.91
C ILE A 355 17.84 2.70 -16.11
N LEU A 356 17.95 2.04 -14.95
CA LEU A 356 19.15 2.05 -14.12
C LEU A 356 20.23 1.06 -14.60
N GLY A 357 20.02 0.37 -15.73
CA GLY A 357 20.96 -0.64 -16.26
C GLY A 357 21.09 -1.89 -15.36
N LEU A 358 20.09 -2.16 -14.53
CA LEU A 358 20.09 -3.26 -13.58
C LEU A 358 19.42 -4.51 -14.17
N PRO A 359 19.92 -5.71 -13.87
CA PRO A 359 19.23 -6.94 -14.22
C PRO A 359 17.88 -7.03 -13.52
N GLY A 360 17.01 -7.93 -13.99
CA GLY A 360 15.77 -8.26 -13.31
C GLY A 360 15.99 -8.59 -11.83
N ASP A 361 15.06 -8.23 -10.95
CA ASP A 361 15.20 -8.55 -9.53
C ASP A 361 15.00 -10.06 -9.32
N ALA A 362 16.05 -10.71 -8.84
CA ALA A 362 16.07 -12.15 -8.59
C ALA A 362 16.86 -12.45 -7.32
N VAL A 363 16.50 -13.53 -6.65
CA VAL A 363 17.27 -14.05 -5.53
C VAL A 363 18.60 -14.59 -6.02
N ARG A 364 19.67 -14.41 -5.25
CA ARG A 364 20.98 -15.01 -5.53
C ARG A 364 20.94 -16.49 -5.17
N THR A 365 21.26 -17.37 -6.09
CA THR A 365 21.25 -18.83 -5.87
C THR A 365 22.61 -19.42 -5.55
N GLY A 366 23.70 -18.65 -5.75
CA GLY A 366 25.07 -19.11 -5.52
C GLY A 366 25.65 -18.79 -4.14
N VAL A 367 24.86 -18.18 -3.23
CA VAL A 367 25.31 -17.90 -1.87
C VAL A 367 25.25 -19.18 -1.04
N PRO A 368 26.33 -19.58 -0.34
CA PRO A 368 26.37 -20.80 0.45
C PRO A 368 25.33 -20.80 1.57
N GLU A 369 24.68 -21.95 1.76
CA GLU A 369 23.79 -22.15 2.91
C GLU A 369 24.59 -22.25 4.20
N GLN A 370 24.02 -21.78 5.31
CA GLN A 370 24.66 -21.79 6.64
C GLN A 370 23.81 -22.63 7.65
N PRO A 371 23.80 -23.98 7.54
CA PRO A 371 22.91 -24.84 8.31
C PRO A 371 23.06 -24.76 9.83
N ARG A 372 24.23 -24.30 10.31
CA ARG A 372 24.50 -24.17 11.77
C ARG A 372 23.51 -23.25 12.48
N ALA A 373 23.01 -22.20 11.80
CA ALA A 373 22.05 -21.25 12.35
C ALA A 373 20.58 -21.73 12.22
N TRP A 374 20.28 -22.73 11.40
CA TRP A 374 18.91 -23.08 11.04
C TRP A 374 18.06 -23.53 12.24
N GLY A 375 18.66 -24.23 13.20
CA GLY A 375 17.96 -24.67 14.42
C GLY A 375 17.36 -23.51 15.21
N GLU A 376 18.08 -22.37 15.27
CA GLU A 376 17.62 -21.16 15.94
C GLU A 376 16.53 -20.44 15.15
N LEU A 377 16.54 -20.54 13.81
CA LEU A 377 15.59 -19.86 12.93
C LEU A 377 14.27 -20.62 12.83
N CYS A 378 14.28 -21.93 12.98
CA CYS A 378 13.08 -22.76 12.94
C CYS A 378 12.10 -22.41 14.06
N GLY A 379 10.81 -22.41 13.74
CA GLY A 379 9.76 -22.15 14.72
C GLY A 379 8.51 -21.50 14.12
N TRP A 380 7.60 -21.16 15.02
CA TRP A 380 6.36 -20.45 14.68
C TRP A 380 6.51 -18.96 14.98
N TYR A 381 6.16 -18.13 13.99
CA TYR A 381 6.25 -16.68 14.06
C TYR A 381 4.88 -16.07 13.83
N THR A 382 4.43 -15.19 14.73
CA THR A 382 3.10 -14.55 14.64
C THR A 382 3.22 -13.05 14.70
N LEU A 383 2.31 -12.38 14.00
CA LEU A 383 2.04 -10.96 14.25
C LEU A 383 1.48 -10.86 15.68
N GLY A 384 2.07 -10.05 16.50
CA GLY A 384 1.65 -9.93 17.91
C GLY A 384 0.21 -9.42 18.06
N PRO A 385 -0.35 -9.41 19.30
CA PRO A 385 -1.70 -8.95 19.59
C PRO A 385 -1.92 -7.51 19.10
N GLY A 386 -3.15 -7.13 18.73
CA GLY A 386 -3.51 -5.80 18.25
C GLY A 386 -3.65 -5.69 16.73
N VAL A 387 -3.27 -6.72 15.95
CA VAL A 387 -3.41 -6.76 14.48
C VAL A 387 -4.69 -7.49 14.04
N LEU A 388 -5.60 -7.78 14.97
CA LEU A 388 -6.79 -8.61 14.74
C LEU A 388 -7.82 -8.01 13.77
N THR A 389 -7.81 -6.71 13.55
CA THR A 389 -8.70 -6.02 12.63
C THR A 389 -8.10 -5.80 11.24
N ASP A 390 -6.78 -5.99 11.07
CA ASP A 390 -6.14 -5.90 9.77
C ASP A 390 -6.40 -7.20 8.97
N PRO A 391 -7.07 -7.13 7.81
CA PRO A 391 -7.32 -8.31 7.00
C PRO A 391 -6.03 -8.92 6.40
N GLN A 392 -5.00 -8.10 6.11
CA GLN A 392 -3.76 -8.56 5.52
C GLN A 392 -2.96 -9.48 6.47
N PRO A 393 -2.65 -9.06 7.70
CA PRO A 393 -2.02 -9.92 8.68
C PRO A 393 -2.87 -11.10 9.16
N ARG A 394 -4.21 -10.95 9.21
CA ARG A 394 -5.11 -12.08 9.52
C ARG A 394 -5.04 -13.18 8.50
N MET A 395 -4.91 -12.83 7.23
CA MET A 395 -4.71 -13.81 6.16
C MET A 395 -3.39 -14.58 6.35
N LEU A 396 -2.42 -14.00 7.08
CA LEU A 396 -1.14 -14.65 7.35
C LEU A 396 -1.14 -15.54 8.59
N GLY A 397 -2.06 -15.38 9.55
CA GLY A 397 -2.27 -16.24 10.74
C GLY A 397 -1.02 -16.56 11.58
N GLY A 398 0.13 -16.24 11.06
CA GLY A 398 1.46 -16.65 11.43
C GLY A 398 2.14 -17.44 10.33
N VAL A 399 3.44 -17.56 10.43
CA VAL A 399 4.27 -18.32 9.49
C VAL A 399 5.17 -19.30 10.24
N GLN A 400 5.37 -20.45 9.64
CA GLN A 400 6.29 -21.46 10.10
C GLN A 400 7.59 -21.38 9.31
N VAL A 401 8.71 -21.24 9.98
CA VAL A 401 10.04 -21.45 9.43
C VAL A 401 10.48 -22.87 9.77
N SER A 402 10.88 -23.63 8.77
CA SER A 402 11.31 -25.03 8.93
C SER A 402 12.29 -25.43 7.82
N VAL A 403 13.11 -26.43 8.09
CA VAL A 403 13.97 -27.06 7.07
C VAL A 403 13.13 -28.02 6.23
N ARG A 404 13.22 -27.90 4.91
CA ARG A 404 12.57 -28.80 3.93
C ARG A 404 13.46 -28.95 2.71
N HIS A 405 13.69 -30.19 2.28
CA HIS A 405 14.55 -30.48 1.11
C HIS A 405 15.90 -29.74 1.20
N ASP A 406 16.55 -29.83 2.36
CA ASP A 406 17.87 -29.27 2.66
C ASP A 406 17.98 -27.74 2.51
N HIS A 407 16.88 -27.00 2.74
CA HIS A 407 16.89 -25.54 2.83
C HIS A 407 15.80 -24.98 3.76
N LEU A 408 16.00 -23.77 4.24
CA LEU A 408 14.99 -23.05 5.03
C LEU A 408 13.80 -22.63 4.16
N THR A 409 12.61 -22.80 4.73
CA THR A 409 11.34 -22.51 4.04
C THR A 409 10.39 -21.81 4.98
N ILE A 410 9.73 -20.74 4.50
CA ILE A 410 8.61 -20.07 5.18
C ILE A 410 7.30 -20.61 4.62
N ARG A 411 6.40 -21.05 5.50
CA ARG A 411 5.04 -21.45 5.15
C ARG A 411 4.03 -20.63 5.94
N GLY A 412 3.03 -20.09 5.26
CA GLY A 412 1.89 -19.42 5.86
C GLY A 412 0.58 -20.18 5.66
N GLN A 413 -0.43 -19.85 6.46
CA GLN A 413 -1.78 -20.44 6.35
C GLN A 413 -2.69 -19.72 5.34
N ILE A 414 -2.15 -18.75 4.58
CA ILE A 414 -2.93 -18.04 3.56
C ILE A 414 -3.33 -18.97 2.42
N PRO A 415 -4.50 -18.74 1.78
CA PRO A 415 -4.95 -19.53 0.62
C PRO A 415 -4.20 -19.18 -0.69
N VAL A 416 -2.94 -18.72 -0.61
CA VAL A 416 -2.04 -18.54 -1.74
C VAL A 416 -1.22 -19.80 -1.92
N PRO A 417 -1.38 -20.54 -3.02
CA PRO A 417 -0.75 -21.86 -3.18
C PRO A 417 0.77 -21.85 -2.98
N ALA A 418 1.48 -20.83 -3.45
CA ALA A 418 2.92 -20.70 -3.28
C ALA A 418 3.33 -20.62 -1.80
N VAL A 419 2.65 -19.78 -1.01
CA VAL A 419 2.93 -19.59 0.43
C VAL A 419 2.55 -20.84 1.23
N ARG A 420 1.48 -21.55 0.83
CA ARG A 420 1.10 -22.83 1.47
C ARG A 420 2.09 -23.95 1.17
N ARG A 421 2.63 -24.01 -0.04
CA ARG A 421 3.69 -24.98 -0.40
C ARG A 421 4.99 -24.66 0.33
N GLY A 422 5.28 -23.38 0.54
CA GLY A 422 6.47 -22.85 1.17
C GLY A 422 7.32 -22.02 0.21
N LEU A 423 7.79 -20.90 0.71
CA LEU A 423 8.74 -20.02 0.04
C LEU A 423 10.14 -20.33 0.57
N ARG A 424 11.08 -20.71 -0.30
CA ARG A 424 12.47 -20.91 0.08
C ARG A 424 13.09 -19.59 0.53
N LEU A 425 13.85 -19.64 1.62
CA LEU A 425 14.75 -18.60 2.08
C LEU A 425 16.10 -18.80 1.38
N TYR A 426 16.53 -17.80 0.62
CA TYR A 426 17.83 -17.78 -0.06
C TYR A 426 18.76 -16.89 0.77
N PRO A 427 19.97 -17.37 1.16
CA PRO A 427 20.94 -16.53 1.87
C PRO A 427 21.22 -15.22 1.11
N ASP A 428 21.34 -14.10 1.82
CA ASP A 428 21.59 -12.77 1.25
C ASP A 428 22.96 -12.23 1.69
N GLY A 429 24.02 -12.97 1.39
CA GLY A 429 25.39 -12.67 1.79
C GLY A 429 25.86 -13.55 2.95
N ASP A 430 26.83 -13.05 3.73
CA ASP A 430 27.52 -13.80 4.79
C ASP A 430 26.78 -13.78 6.15
N ASP A 431 25.75 -12.96 6.28
CA ASP A 431 24.94 -12.91 7.50
C ASP A 431 24.00 -14.12 7.58
N PRO A 432 24.18 -15.05 8.57
CA PRO A 432 23.34 -16.25 8.71
C PRO A 432 21.88 -15.96 9.07
N TYR A 433 21.53 -14.72 9.37
CA TYR A 433 20.20 -14.25 9.76
C TYR A 433 19.56 -13.37 8.67
N ALA A 434 20.19 -13.19 7.51
CA ALA A 434 19.69 -12.41 6.39
C ALA A 434 19.41 -13.28 5.16
N PHE A 435 18.19 -13.16 4.62
CA PHE A 435 17.70 -13.95 3.50
C PHE A 435 16.89 -13.10 2.52
N ARG A 436 16.67 -13.64 1.33
CA ARG A 436 15.68 -13.14 0.38
C ARG A 436 14.69 -14.22 0.00
N ILE A 437 13.47 -13.81 -0.34
CA ILE A 437 12.41 -14.68 -0.86
C ILE A 437 11.88 -14.16 -2.19
N ASN A 438 11.39 -15.06 -3.03
CA ASN A 438 10.62 -14.70 -4.21
C ASN A 438 9.17 -14.42 -3.81
N LEU A 439 8.68 -13.22 -4.12
CA LEU A 439 7.29 -12.78 -3.95
C LEU A 439 6.75 -12.26 -5.28
N PRO A 440 6.51 -13.14 -6.27
CA PRO A 440 6.03 -12.72 -7.57
C PRO A 440 4.69 -11.99 -7.44
N GLY A 441 4.60 -10.82 -8.09
CA GLY A 441 3.41 -9.96 -8.02
C GLY A 441 3.45 -8.86 -6.96
N PHE A 442 4.48 -8.81 -6.11
CA PHE A 442 4.71 -7.71 -5.17
C PHE A 442 5.94 -6.90 -5.59
N GLY A 443 5.75 -5.64 -5.95
CA GLY A 443 6.85 -4.72 -6.27
C GLY A 443 7.89 -5.32 -7.21
N SER A 444 9.14 -5.41 -6.74
CA SER A 444 10.26 -5.99 -7.49
C SER A 444 10.16 -7.52 -7.71
N GLY A 445 9.27 -8.21 -7.01
CA GLY A 445 9.16 -9.67 -7.06
C GLY A 445 10.01 -10.41 -6.05
N THR A 446 10.86 -9.73 -5.28
CA THR A 446 11.60 -10.29 -4.15
C THR A 446 11.40 -9.49 -2.87
N SER A 447 11.79 -10.06 -1.74
CA SER A 447 11.80 -9.35 -0.45
C SER A 447 12.93 -9.85 0.43
N SER A 448 13.55 -8.94 1.19
CA SER A 448 14.44 -9.29 2.28
C SER A 448 13.63 -9.94 3.41
N VAL A 449 14.25 -10.92 4.06
CA VAL A 449 13.76 -11.54 5.30
C VAL A 449 14.94 -11.58 6.27
N VAL A 450 14.80 -10.92 7.42
CA VAL A 450 15.86 -10.89 8.42
C VAL A 450 15.35 -11.35 9.76
N PHE A 451 16.23 -11.99 10.53
CA PHE A 451 15.92 -12.47 11.88
C PHE A 451 16.71 -11.66 12.90
N SER A 452 15.99 -11.09 13.88
CA SER A 452 16.58 -10.35 14.98
C SER A 452 16.78 -11.24 16.20
N ARG A 453 17.83 -10.96 16.97
CA ARG A 453 18.18 -11.66 18.22
C ARG A 453 18.09 -10.72 19.40
N ASP A 454 17.84 -11.29 20.58
CA ASP A 454 17.99 -10.58 21.84
C ASP A 454 19.47 -10.44 22.25
N PRO A 455 19.79 -9.70 23.33
CA PRO A 455 21.17 -9.57 23.82
C PRO A 455 21.83 -10.90 24.21
N ASN A 456 21.05 -11.95 24.47
CA ASN A 456 21.54 -13.29 24.80
C ASN A 456 21.80 -14.15 23.55
N GLY A 457 21.54 -13.60 22.36
CA GLY A 457 21.74 -14.26 21.09
C GLY A 457 20.55 -15.09 20.59
N HIS A 458 19.44 -15.15 21.30
CA HIS A 458 18.26 -15.92 20.88
C HIS A 458 17.45 -15.19 19.82
N VAL A 459 17.02 -15.90 18.78
CA VAL A 459 16.14 -15.37 17.74
C VAL A 459 14.76 -15.08 18.31
N THR A 460 14.34 -13.82 18.26
CA THR A 460 13.07 -13.32 18.83
C THR A 460 12.06 -12.87 17.79
N ALA A 461 12.51 -12.41 16.63
CA ALA A 461 11.63 -11.88 15.59
C ALA A 461 12.15 -12.18 14.18
N MET A 462 11.23 -12.16 13.23
CA MET A 462 11.49 -12.17 11.78
C MET A 462 10.83 -10.95 11.16
N HIS A 463 11.55 -10.26 10.27
CA HIS A 463 11.09 -9.04 9.61
C HIS A 463 11.08 -9.21 8.10
N LEU A 464 10.08 -8.64 7.43
CA LEU A 464 9.96 -8.61 5.96
C LEU A 464 10.30 -7.21 5.44
N GLY A 465 11.03 -7.15 4.32
CA GLY A 465 11.45 -5.88 3.72
C GLY A 465 10.41 -5.23 2.80
N VAL A 466 9.56 -6.02 2.12
CA VAL A 466 8.56 -5.50 1.18
C VAL A 466 7.50 -4.62 1.86
N GLN A 467 7.18 -4.94 3.08
CA GLN A 467 6.46 -4.12 4.06
C GLN A 467 7.15 -4.36 5.40
N PRO A 468 7.37 -3.37 6.25
CA PRO A 468 8.17 -3.53 7.46
C PRO A 468 7.40 -4.30 8.56
N LEU A 469 6.91 -5.49 8.19
CA LEU A 469 6.18 -6.41 9.06
C LEU A 469 7.14 -7.16 9.98
N SER A 470 6.80 -7.22 11.26
CA SER A 470 7.55 -7.95 12.27
C SER A 470 6.71 -9.09 12.84
N PHE A 471 7.23 -10.29 12.75
CA PHE A 471 6.64 -11.51 13.31
C PHE A 471 7.45 -11.93 14.53
N GLN A 472 6.80 -12.04 15.70
CA GLN A 472 7.43 -12.46 16.92
C GLN A 472 7.52 -13.99 17.00
N LYS A 473 8.68 -14.53 17.32
CA LYS A 473 8.88 -15.95 17.54
C LYS A 473 8.11 -16.42 18.76
N ARG A 474 7.43 -17.54 18.67
CA ARG A 474 6.67 -18.15 19.78
C ARG A 474 7.45 -19.32 20.35
N PRO A 475 8.04 -19.22 21.55
CA PRO A 475 8.73 -20.33 22.18
C PRO A 475 7.76 -21.49 22.44
N GLY A 476 8.16 -22.71 22.06
CA GLY A 476 7.39 -23.94 22.34
C GLY A 476 6.04 -24.08 21.65
N ALA A 477 5.61 -23.11 20.85
CA ALA A 477 4.36 -23.22 20.11
C ALA A 477 4.58 -24.07 18.85
N GLN A 478 4.07 -25.28 18.87
CA GLN A 478 3.77 -26.02 17.66
C GLN A 478 2.66 -25.30 16.90
N ASN A 479 2.69 -25.38 15.54
CA ASN A 479 1.65 -24.89 14.67
C ASN A 479 0.26 -25.26 15.27
N PRO A 480 -0.59 -24.30 15.66
CA PRO A 480 -1.96 -24.63 15.97
C PRO A 480 -2.56 -25.20 14.71
N GLY A 481 -2.72 -26.52 14.66
CA GLY A 481 -3.04 -27.29 13.46
C GLY A 481 -4.21 -26.72 12.65
N PRO A 482 -4.53 -27.25 11.48
CA PRO A 482 -5.55 -26.72 10.56
C PRO A 482 -6.94 -26.51 11.20
N TRP A 483 -7.16 -27.01 12.40
CA TRP A 483 -8.39 -26.87 13.17
C TRP A 483 -8.66 -25.45 13.68
N ALA A 484 -7.64 -24.67 14.06
CA ALA A 484 -7.84 -23.29 14.51
C ALA A 484 -8.20 -22.33 13.35
N ALA A 485 -7.62 -22.57 12.17
CA ALA A 485 -7.98 -21.83 10.95
C ALA A 485 -9.37 -22.24 10.43
N GLY A 486 -9.71 -23.53 10.54
CA GLY A 486 -11.04 -24.06 10.22
C GLY A 486 -12.13 -23.51 11.16
N ALA A 487 -11.86 -23.39 12.45
CA ALA A 487 -12.81 -22.84 13.43
C ALA A 487 -13.05 -21.34 13.20
N LEU A 488 -12.03 -20.55 12.82
CA LEU A 488 -12.19 -19.14 12.47
C LEU A 488 -12.93 -18.96 11.13
N ALA A 489 -12.66 -19.78 10.14
CA ALA A 489 -13.39 -19.78 8.87
C ALA A 489 -14.84 -20.27 9.05
N ALA A 490 -15.08 -21.31 9.84
CA ALA A 490 -16.42 -21.80 10.17
C ALA A 490 -17.22 -20.77 10.98
N SER A 491 -16.58 -20.06 11.92
CA SER A 491 -17.21 -18.99 12.67
C SER A 491 -17.59 -17.80 11.78
N ALA A 492 -16.76 -17.44 10.80
CA ALA A 492 -17.08 -16.40 9.82
C ALA A 492 -18.23 -16.81 8.88
N VAL A 493 -18.27 -18.08 8.45
CA VAL A 493 -19.35 -18.64 7.62
C VAL A 493 -20.65 -18.78 8.44
N ALA A 494 -20.58 -19.19 9.70
CA ALA A 494 -21.75 -19.30 10.59
C ALA A 494 -22.36 -17.92 10.91
N LEU A 495 -21.52 -16.90 11.14
CA LEU A 495 -21.97 -15.51 11.29
C LEU A 495 -22.62 -14.97 10.01
N ALA A 496 -22.07 -15.29 8.84
CA ALA A 496 -22.64 -14.91 7.55
C ALA A 496 -23.99 -15.61 7.27
N ALA A 497 -24.13 -16.90 7.63
CA ALA A 497 -25.36 -17.67 7.51
C ALA A 497 -26.43 -17.18 8.49
N GLY A 498 -26.06 -16.89 9.73
CA GLY A 498 -26.95 -16.33 10.75
C GLY A 498 -27.52 -14.95 10.37
N HIS A 499 -26.70 -14.11 9.70
CA HIS A 499 -27.15 -12.81 9.20
C HIS A 499 -28.13 -12.92 8.02
N ARG A 500 -27.92 -13.89 7.12
CA ARG A 500 -28.86 -14.16 6.01
C ARG A 500 -30.21 -14.70 6.52
N HIS A 501 -30.19 -15.50 7.58
CA HIS A 501 -31.42 -16.03 8.18
C HIS A 501 -32.23 -14.95 8.92
N ARG A 502 -31.57 -14.03 9.64
CA ARG A 502 -32.23 -12.86 10.29
C ARG A 502 -32.77 -11.86 9.25
N ALA A 503 -32.04 -11.62 8.15
CA ALA A 503 -32.49 -10.74 7.07
C ALA A 503 -33.73 -11.31 6.35
N ARG A 504 -33.78 -12.65 6.12
CA ARG A 504 -34.96 -13.32 5.54
C ARG A 504 -36.17 -13.29 6.48
N ARG A 505 -35.98 -13.47 7.78
CA ARG A 505 -37.08 -13.31 8.78
C ARG A 505 -37.59 -11.88 8.86
N ALA A 506 -36.73 -10.87 8.79
CA ALA A 506 -37.12 -9.47 8.81
C ALA A 506 -37.94 -9.06 7.56
N VAL A 507 -37.66 -9.67 6.40
CA VAL A 507 -38.45 -9.48 5.17
C VAL A 507 -39.79 -10.21 5.23
N ALA A 508 -39.83 -11.43 5.80
CA ALA A 508 -41.06 -12.20 5.95
C ALA A 508 -42.06 -11.55 6.93
N ILE A 509 -41.57 -10.85 7.96
CA ILE A 509 -42.45 -10.14 8.94
C ILE A 509 -43.03 -8.84 8.36
N LYS A 510 -42.37 -8.22 7.36
CA LYS A 510 -42.88 -7.01 6.68
C LYS A 510 -43.85 -7.31 5.52
N GLY A 511 -43.91 -8.55 5.02
CA GLY A 511 -44.81 -8.97 3.94
C GLY A 511 -46.14 -9.58 4.41
N GLY A 512 -46.40 -9.65 5.70
CA GLY A 512 -47.59 -10.28 6.29
C GLY A 512 -48.60 -9.34 6.93
N ARG A 513 -48.63 -8.06 6.52
CA ARG A 513 -49.69 -7.11 6.88
C ARG A 513 -50.11 -6.33 5.63
N THR A 514 -51.01 -6.91 4.90
CA THR A 514 -52.02 -6.25 4.06
C THR A 514 -53.36 -6.86 4.38
#